data_be767575a559191746c05a12fb4d1d65
#
_entry.id   be767575a559191746c05a12fb4d1d65
#
_cell.length_a   1.000
_cell.length_b   1.000
_cell.length_c   1.000
_cell.angle_alpha   90.00
_cell.angle_beta   90.00
_cell.angle_gamma   90.00
#
_symmetry.space_group_name_H-M   'P 1'
#
loop_
_entity.id
_entity.type
_entity.pdbx_description
1 polymer ?
#
loop_
_entity_poly.entity_id
_entity_poly.type
_entity_poly.pdbx_seq_one_letter_code
_entity_poly.pdbx_strand_id
1 'polypeptide(L)'
;MSAYYDLLEKPDIRHTGEQQPLYARFVAKGTIDRKEFIDRVHLFTGISRSVLEGAMAAFMDELRDCLANGWTVELGELGYFTPSLSCRRRAMEKDEVRAASVALRGLNFRLGKKFHEDLSGKMRLERRPQPAVPLSSDNLSSMERRFQLLDEYLQRNPCINRAQYARLTGRSYKQAVNDLRKNLVLSRQVRE
;
A
#
# COMPACT_ATOMS: atom_id res chain seq x y z
N MET A 1 -18.63 8.08 7.11
CA MET A 1 -17.48 7.17 7.35
C MET A 1 -16.22 7.98 7.11
N SER A 2 -15.23 7.87 8.02
CA SER A 2 -13.99 8.65 7.94
C SER A 2 -12.84 7.84 7.35
N ALA A 3 -11.89 8.48 6.70
CA ALA A 3 -10.64 7.89 6.28
C ALA A 3 -9.60 8.05 7.40
N TYR A 4 -8.81 7.00 7.64
CA TYR A 4 -7.83 7.03 8.72
C TYR A 4 -6.45 7.46 8.24
N TYR A 5 -5.75 8.22 9.10
CA TYR A 5 -4.35 8.53 8.92
C TYR A 5 -3.56 8.21 10.18
N ASP A 6 -2.26 8.01 10.03
CA ASP A 6 -1.29 7.87 11.10
C ASP A 6 -0.18 8.89 10.94
N LEU A 7 0.46 9.27 12.03
CA LEU A 7 1.58 10.21 12.03
C LEU A 7 2.88 9.42 12.20
N LEU A 8 3.79 9.57 11.26
CA LEU A 8 5.09 8.91 11.26
C LEU A 8 6.19 9.97 11.18
N GLU A 9 7.32 9.70 11.80
CA GLU A 9 8.52 10.50 11.61
C GLU A 9 9.14 10.23 10.23
N LYS A 10 9.64 11.28 9.59
CA LYS A 10 10.43 11.11 8.37
C LYS A 10 11.70 10.33 8.69
N PRO A 11 12.15 9.43 7.80
CA PRO A 11 13.42 8.75 8.01
C PRO A 11 14.57 9.78 8.02
N ASP A 12 15.45 9.69 9.01
CA ASP A 12 16.66 10.50 9.06
C ASP A 12 17.69 9.98 8.03
N ILE A 13 17.57 10.46 6.79
CA ILE A 13 18.46 10.08 5.68
C ILE A 13 19.88 10.63 5.91
N ARG A 14 20.02 11.71 6.67
CA ARG A 14 21.30 12.39 6.92
C ARG A 14 22.02 11.90 8.19
N HIS A 15 21.38 11.01 8.95
CA HIS A 15 21.91 10.47 10.21
C HIS A 15 22.35 11.56 11.21
N THR A 16 21.59 12.66 11.27
CA THR A 16 21.86 13.78 12.16
C THR A 16 21.54 13.49 13.63
N GLY A 17 20.74 12.44 13.89
CA GLY A 17 20.26 12.12 15.23
C GLY A 17 19.20 13.11 15.75
N GLU A 18 18.79 14.08 14.95
CA GLU A 18 17.76 15.05 15.33
C GLU A 18 16.36 14.49 15.08
N GLN A 19 15.42 14.91 15.93
CA GLN A 19 14.01 14.54 15.75
C GLN A 19 13.48 15.07 14.42
N GLN A 20 12.97 14.17 13.60
CA GLN A 20 12.51 14.50 12.26
C GLN A 20 11.03 14.95 12.29
N PRO A 21 10.62 15.83 11.37
CA PRO A 21 9.24 16.29 11.28
C PRO A 21 8.28 15.14 10.99
N LEU A 22 7.11 15.18 11.64
CA LEU A 22 6.05 14.21 11.41
C LEU A 22 5.38 14.45 10.05
N TYR A 23 4.96 13.36 9.39
CA TYR A 23 4.10 13.41 8.23
C TYR A 23 2.88 12.50 8.38
N ALA A 24 1.78 12.90 7.78
CA ALA A 24 0.58 12.10 7.78
C ALA A 24 0.65 11.00 6.71
N ARG A 25 0.42 9.76 7.13
CA ARG A 25 0.31 8.61 6.25
C ARG A 25 -1.12 8.10 6.22
N PHE A 26 -1.66 7.93 5.03
CA PHE A 26 -2.97 7.32 4.84
C PHE A 26 -2.98 5.86 5.30
N VAL A 27 -4.02 5.46 6.03
CA VAL A 27 -4.22 4.08 6.50
C VAL A 27 -5.42 3.50 5.78
N ALA A 28 -5.16 2.61 4.83
CA ALA A 28 -6.22 1.94 4.09
C ALA A 28 -7.04 1.02 5.02
N LYS A 29 -8.36 1.06 4.91
CA LYS A 29 -9.27 0.12 5.59
C LYS A 29 -9.27 -1.26 4.95
N GLY A 30 -8.93 -1.32 3.67
CA GLY A 30 -8.88 -2.50 2.83
C GLY A 30 -8.80 -2.12 1.37
N THR A 31 -8.85 -3.09 0.49
CA THR A 31 -8.93 -2.88 -0.96
C THR A 31 -10.30 -3.35 -1.42
N ILE A 32 -11.03 -2.48 -2.09
CA ILE A 32 -12.26 -2.83 -2.80
C ILE A 32 -11.83 -3.44 -4.14
N ASP A 33 -12.13 -4.69 -4.36
CA ASP A 33 -11.81 -5.35 -5.62
C ASP A 33 -12.79 -4.95 -6.75
N ARG A 34 -12.48 -5.39 -7.98
CA ARG A 34 -13.30 -5.05 -9.15
C ARG A 34 -14.75 -5.48 -8.98
N LYS A 35 -14.98 -6.69 -8.43
CA LYS A 35 -16.32 -7.24 -8.27
C LYS A 35 -17.13 -6.43 -7.25
N GLU A 36 -16.54 -6.18 -6.10
CA GLU A 36 -17.18 -5.36 -5.06
C GLU A 36 -17.45 -3.93 -5.56
N PHE A 37 -16.54 -3.37 -6.36
CA PHE A 37 -16.75 -2.05 -6.95
C PHE A 37 -17.95 -2.03 -7.92
N ILE A 38 -18.05 -3.03 -8.81
CA ILE A 38 -19.17 -3.18 -9.74
C ILE A 38 -20.48 -3.41 -8.99
N ASP A 39 -20.50 -4.22 -7.94
CA ASP A 39 -21.66 -4.43 -7.10
C ASP A 39 -22.17 -3.13 -6.46
N ARG A 40 -21.26 -2.29 -5.98
CA ARG A 40 -21.61 -0.96 -5.43
C ARG A 40 -22.21 -0.04 -6.49
N VAL A 41 -21.62 0.00 -7.71
CA VAL A 41 -22.17 0.79 -8.82
C VAL A 41 -23.54 0.27 -9.24
N HIS A 42 -23.73 -1.05 -9.33
CA HIS A 42 -25.02 -1.67 -9.62
C HIS A 42 -26.09 -1.26 -8.60
N LEU A 43 -25.80 -1.37 -7.31
CA LEU A 43 -26.72 -1.01 -6.24
C LEU A 43 -27.11 0.48 -6.28
N PHE A 44 -26.20 1.35 -6.69
CA PHE A 44 -26.45 2.79 -6.74
C PHE A 44 -27.17 3.23 -8.01
N THR A 45 -26.89 2.59 -9.16
CA THR A 45 -27.38 3.01 -10.49
C THR A 45 -28.51 2.15 -11.03
N GLY A 46 -28.67 0.91 -10.55
CA GLY A 46 -29.57 -0.10 -11.11
C GLY A 46 -29.09 -0.74 -12.42
N ILE A 47 -27.94 -0.33 -12.97
CA ILE A 47 -27.39 -0.92 -14.20
C ILE A 47 -26.97 -2.38 -13.92
N SER A 48 -27.28 -3.31 -14.80
CA SER A 48 -26.94 -4.72 -14.59
C SER A 48 -25.43 -4.95 -14.51
N ARG A 49 -24.99 -5.89 -13.65
CA ARG A 49 -23.58 -6.22 -13.45
C ARG A 49 -22.88 -6.59 -14.75
N SER A 50 -23.52 -7.40 -15.59
CA SER A 50 -22.96 -7.84 -16.87
C SER A 50 -22.69 -6.67 -17.83
N VAL A 51 -23.57 -5.67 -17.85
CA VAL A 51 -23.37 -4.46 -18.64
C VAL A 51 -22.19 -3.65 -18.09
N LEU A 52 -22.10 -3.48 -16.77
CA LEU A 52 -20.99 -2.77 -16.12
C LEU A 52 -19.65 -3.48 -16.36
N GLU A 53 -19.61 -4.81 -16.27
CA GLU A 53 -18.42 -5.61 -16.55
C GLU A 53 -17.95 -5.48 -18.00
N GLY A 54 -18.91 -5.57 -18.94
CA GLY A 54 -18.64 -5.39 -20.37
C GLY A 54 -18.13 -3.99 -20.69
N ALA A 55 -18.79 -2.96 -20.16
CA ALA A 55 -18.36 -1.58 -20.34
C ALA A 55 -16.96 -1.33 -19.78
N MET A 56 -16.67 -1.84 -18.59
CA MET A 56 -15.34 -1.70 -17.99
C MET A 56 -14.26 -2.46 -18.79
N ALA A 57 -14.58 -3.62 -19.35
CA ALA A 57 -13.65 -4.37 -20.21
C ALA A 57 -13.34 -3.58 -21.49
N ALA A 58 -14.36 -3.13 -22.20
CA ALA A 58 -14.21 -2.33 -23.42
C ALA A 58 -13.43 -1.03 -23.17
N PHE A 59 -13.71 -0.37 -22.07
CA PHE A 59 -12.98 0.84 -21.64
C PHE A 59 -11.48 0.57 -21.41
N MET A 60 -11.13 -0.55 -20.76
CA MET A 60 -9.74 -0.91 -20.51
C MET A 60 -9.01 -1.31 -21.79
N ASP A 61 -9.71 -1.94 -22.73
CA ASP A 61 -9.12 -2.32 -24.01
C ASP A 61 -8.83 -1.09 -24.86
N GLU A 62 -9.80 -0.18 -25.01
CA GLU A 62 -9.60 1.08 -25.73
C GLU A 62 -8.51 1.96 -25.09
N LEU A 63 -8.47 2.04 -23.77
CA LEU A 63 -7.40 2.77 -23.06
C LEU A 63 -6.01 2.21 -23.40
N ARG A 64 -5.85 0.88 -23.44
CA ARG A 64 -4.58 0.23 -23.80
C ARG A 64 -4.20 0.57 -25.24
N ASP A 65 -5.15 0.49 -26.17
CA ASP A 65 -4.92 0.73 -27.58
C ASP A 65 -4.53 2.19 -27.85
N CYS A 66 -5.22 3.14 -27.26
CA CYS A 66 -4.86 4.55 -27.35
C CYS A 66 -3.45 4.83 -26.81
N LEU A 67 -3.12 4.31 -25.63
CA LEU A 67 -1.81 4.51 -25.00
C LEU A 67 -0.69 3.82 -25.79
N ALA A 68 -0.95 2.61 -26.33
CA ALA A 68 0.02 1.90 -27.17
C ALA A 68 0.30 2.62 -28.48
N ASN A 69 -0.69 3.33 -29.04
CA ASN A 69 -0.54 4.16 -30.23
C ASN A 69 0.06 5.56 -29.95
N GLY A 70 0.50 5.83 -28.71
CA GLY A 70 1.21 7.04 -28.34
C GLY A 70 0.32 8.22 -27.96
N TRP A 71 -0.96 7.98 -27.73
CA TRP A 71 -1.87 9.02 -27.26
C TRP A 71 -1.81 9.20 -25.73
N THR A 72 -2.03 10.43 -25.29
CA THR A 72 -2.40 10.73 -23.91
C THR A 72 -3.93 10.66 -23.83
N VAL A 73 -4.47 9.93 -22.88
CA VAL A 73 -5.91 9.78 -22.72
C VAL A 73 -6.41 10.61 -21.57
N GLU A 74 -7.37 11.48 -21.85
CA GLU A 74 -8.10 12.26 -20.85
C GLU A 74 -9.44 11.57 -20.56
N LEU A 75 -9.68 11.30 -19.28
CA LEU A 75 -10.92 10.68 -18.80
C LEU A 75 -11.75 11.67 -17.99
N GLY A 76 -12.07 12.80 -18.63
CA GLY A 76 -12.88 13.85 -18.04
C GLY A 76 -12.33 14.31 -16.69
N GLU A 77 -13.18 14.33 -15.68
CA GLU A 77 -12.81 14.80 -14.34
C GLU A 77 -11.76 13.91 -13.65
N LEU A 78 -11.67 12.63 -14.02
CA LEU A 78 -10.72 11.68 -13.42
C LEU A 78 -9.27 12.12 -13.65
N GLY A 79 -8.95 12.57 -14.88
CA GLY A 79 -7.61 13.07 -15.20
C GLY A 79 -6.99 12.44 -16.45
N TYR A 80 -5.65 12.46 -16.49
CA TYR A 80 -4.86 12.14 -17.67
C TYR A 80 -3.98 10.92 -17.44
N PHE A 81 -3.91 10.06 -18.45
CA PHE A 81 -3.05 8.89 -18.50
C PHE A 81 -2.02 9.07 -19.60
N THR A 82 -0.74 8.90 -19.28
CA THR A 82 0.38 9.10 -20.24
C THR A 82 1.41 7.99 -20.02
N PRO A 83 1.87 7.30 -21.09
CA PRO A 83 2.94 6.32 -20.97
C PRO A 83 4.24 6.95 -20.46
N SER A 84 4.96 6.23 -19.60
CA SER A 84 6.30 6.61 -19.14
C SER A 84 7.32 5.64 -19.71
N LEU A 85 8.37 6.17 -20.32
CA LEU A 85 9.42 5.39 -20.98
C LEU A 85 10.72 5.43 -20.16
N SER A 86 11.54 4.42 -20.34
CA SER A 86 12.89 4.35 -19.78
C SER A 86 13.87 3.76 -20.77
N CYS A 87 15.13 4.19 -20.72
CA CYS A 87 16.21 3.56 -21.45
C CYS A 87 16.79 2.42 -20.62
N ARG A 88 16.97 1.25 -21.24
CA ARG A 88 17.58 0.08 -20.60
C ARG A 88 19.09 0.25 -20.38
N ARG A 89 19.74 1.14 -21.14
CA ARG A 89 21.17 1.46 -21.02
C ARG A 89 21.33 2.92 -20.63
N ARG A 90 22.35 3.20 -19.83
CA ARG A 90 22.82 4.58 -19.62
C ARG A 90 23.54 5.02 -20.91
N ALA A 91 22.92 5.91 -21.65
CA ALA A 91 23.51 6.54 -22.81
C ALA A 91 23.84 7.99 -22.45
N MET A 92 25.01 8.44 -22.84
CA MET A 92 25.45 9.82 -22.64
C MET A 92 25.13 10.69 -23.86
N GLU A 93 25.07 10.08 -25.06
CA GLU A 93 24.76 10.75 -26.30
C GLU A 93 23.45 10.26 -26.91
N LYS A 94 22.79 11.15 -27.67
CA LYS A 94 21.48 10.83 -28.27
C LYS A 94 21.58 9.72 -29.32
N ASP A 95 22.69 9.64 -30.02
CA ASP A 95 22.93 8.69 -31.11
C ASP A 95 23.17 7.25 -30.60
N GLU A 96 23.47 7.10 -29.31
CA GLU A 96 23.62 5.80 -28.66
C GLU A 96 22.26 5.13 -28.33
N VAL A 97 21.18 5.92 -28.31
CA VAL A 97 19.84 5.44 -27.95
C VAL A 97 19.11 4.96 -29.20
N ARG A 98 19.06 3.67 -29.39
CA ARG A 98 18.24 3.04 -30.44
C ARG A 98 16.83 2.73 -29.90
N ALA A 99 15.82 2.70 -30.77
CA ALA A 99 14.45 2.39 -30.40
C ALA A 99 14.32 1.08 -29.59
N ALA A 100 15.14 0.06 -29.91
CA ALA A 100 15.18 -1.22 -29.20
C ALA A 100 15.66 -1.11 -27.73
N SER A 101 16.35 -0.02 -27.35
CA SER A 101 16.80 0.23 -25.97
C SER A 101 15.79 1.01 -25.13
N VAL A 102 14.72 1.49 -25.74
CA VAL A 102 13.63 2.19 -25.04
C VAL A 102 12.52 1.19 -24.70
N ALA A 103 12.04 1.23 -23.48
CA ALA A 103 10.98 0.35 -23.00
C ALA A 103 9.93 1.12 -22.18
N LEU A 104 8.73 0.59 -22.14
CA LEU A 104 7.70 1.08 -21.24
C LEU A 104 8.17 0.89 -19.80
N ARG A 105 8.25 1.98 -19.04
CA ARG A 105 8.54 1.97 -17.61
C ARG A 105 7.27 1.78 -16.79
N GLY A 106 6.18 2.40 -17.23
CA GLY A 106 4.91 2.38 -16.52
C GLY A 106 3.95 3.42 -17.09
N LEU A 107 2.95 3.73 -16.32
CA LEU A 107 1.92 4.70 -16.65
C LEU A 107 1.95 5.85 -15.64
N ASN A 108 2.01 7.08 -16.14
CA ASN A 108 1.82 8.26 -15.33
C ASN A 108 0.33 8.60 -15.31
N PHE A 109 -0.20 8.80 -14.12
CA PHE A 109 -1.55 9.28 -13.90
C PHE A 109 -1.51 10.67 -13.27
N ARG A 110 -2.17 11.64 -13.89
CA ARG A 110 -2.34 12.99 -13.36
C ARG A 110 -3.81 13.21 -13.03
N LEU A 111 -4.10 13.34 -11.76
CA LEU A 111 -5.46 13.57 -11.27
C LEU A 111 -6.04 14.87 -11.80
N GLY A 112 -7.31 14.86 -12.20
CA GLY A 112 -8.06 16.05 -12.60
C GLY A 112 -8.31 16.98 -11.42
N LYS A 113 -8.25 18.29 -11.68
CA LYS A 113 -8.42 19.33 -10.63
C LYS A 113 -9.77 19.20 -9.92
N LYS A 114 -10.85 19.09 -10.70
CA LYS A 114 -12.22 18.99 -10.16
C LYS A 114 -12.39 17.73 -9.31
N PHE A 115 -11.90 16.59 -9.78
CA PHE A 115 -11.95 15.36 -9.00
C PHE A 115 -11.19 15.47 -7.67
N HIS A 116 -10.02 16.13 -7.69
CA HIS A 116 -9.26 16.40 -6.48
C HIS A 116 -10.03 17.27 -5.48
N GLU A 117 -10.65 18.34 -5.96
CA GLU A 117 -11.46 19.26 -5.13
C GLU A 117 -12.65 18.54 -4.51
N ASP A 118 -13.40 17.78 -5.32
CA ASP A 118 -14.56 17.00 -4.88
C ASP A 118 -14.17 15.91 -3.86
N LEU A 119 -13.07 15.22 -4.10
CA LEU A 119 -12.56 14.21 -3.19
C LEU A 119 -12.14 14.84 -1.86
N SER A 120 -11.41 15.96 -1.92
CA SER A 120 -10.97 16.70 -0.73
C SER A 120 -12.16 17.20 0.09
N GLY A 121 -13.20 17.70 -0.56
CA GLY A 121 -14.43 18.17 0.10
C GLY A 121 -15.24 17.04 0.76
N LYS A 122 -15.21 15.84 0.20
CA LYS A 122 -15.91 14.66 0.74
C LYS A 122 -15.09 13.91 1.78
N MET A 123 -13.77 14.08 1.81
CA MET A 123 -12.86 13.30 2.64
C MET A 123 -12.86 13.80 4.09
N ARG A 124 -13.39 12.99 4.99
CA ARG A 124 -13.29 13.23 6.44
C ARG A 124 -12.12 12.42 6.97
N LEU A 125 -11.13 13.11 7.51
CA LEU A 125 -9.91 12.50 8.04
C LEU A 125 -10.01 12.38 9.55
N GLU A 126 -9.72 11.19 10.06
CA GLU A 126 -9.62 10.90 11.48
C GLU A 126 -8.29 10.23 11.78
N ARG A 127 -7.66 10.60 12.88
CA ARG A 127 -6.49 9.88 13.34
C ARG A 127 -6.89 8.46 13.70
N ARG A 128 -6.14 7.48 13.21
CA ARG A 128 -6.40 6.09 13.58
C ARG A 128 -6.44 5.97 15.11
N PRO A 129 -7.52 5.39 15.70
CA PRO A 129 -7.51 5.08 17.12
C PRO A 129 -6.28 4.21 17.39
N GLN A 130 -5.38 4.67 18.22
CA GLN A 130 -4.26 3.85 18.65
C GLN A 130 -4.86 2.63 19.37
N PRO A 131 -4.42 1.41 19.07
CA PRO A 131 -4.75 0.29 19.93
C PRO A 131 -4.34 0.70 21.35
N ALA A 132 -5.16 0.33 22.34
CA ALA A 132 -5.00 0.75 23.73
C ALA A 132 -3.67 0.32 24.40
N VAL A 133 -2.79 -0.31 23.64
CA VAL A 133 -1.42 -0.65 24.04
C VAL A 133 -0.50 0.43 23.47
N PRO A 134 0.11 1.28 24.28
CA PRO A 134 1.15 2.17 23.80
C PRO A 134 2.31 1.29 23.32
N LEU A 135 2.49 1.24 22.00
CA LEU A 135 3.75 0.80 21.40
C LEU A 135 4.79 1.89 21.68
N SER A 136 5.23 2.01 22.93
CA SER A 136 6.48 2.69 23.22
C SER A 136 7.57 1.83 22.55
N SER A 137 8.20 2.39 21.51
CA SER A 137 9.26 1.76 20.75
C SER A 137 10.36 1.19 21.66
N ASP A 138 10.52 1.75 22.84
CA ASP A 138 11.57 1.40 23.79
C ASP A 138 11.30 0.12 24.60
N ASN A 139 10.02 -0.24 24.82
CA ASN A 139 9.66 -1.44 25.58
C ASN A 139 9.49 -2.71 24.74
N LEU A 140 9.36 -2.58 23.40
CA LEU A 140 9.23 -3.72 22.48
C LEU A 140 10.54 -4.06 21.76
N SER A 141 11.61 -3.31 22.03
CA SER A 141 12.94 -3.57 21.45
C SER A 141 13.57 -4.84 21.99
N SER A 142 13.33 -5.22 23.26
CA SER A 142 13.86 -6.44 23.82
C SER A 142 13.15 -7.67 23.29
N MET A 143 13.92 -8.68 22.92
CA MET A 143 13.44 -9.95 22.40
C MET A 143 12.59 -10.68 23.44
N GLU A 144 12.97 -10.59 24.70
CA GLU A 144 12.31 -11.18 25.87
C GLU A 144 10.88 -10.67 26.03
N ARG A 145 10.67 -9.37 25.91
CA ARG A 145 9.33 -8.78 26.03
C ARG A 145 8.38 -9.21 24.92
N ARG A 146 8.89 -9.37 23.69
CA ARG A 146 8.09 -9.88 22.56
C ARG A 146 7.69 -11.33 22.75
N PHE A 147 8.55 -12.13 23.40
CA PHE A 147 8.25 -13.51 23.74
C PHE A 147 7.20 -13.63 24.83
N GLN A 148 7.28 -12.80 25.86
CA GLN A 148 6.23 -12.73 26.88
C GLN A 148 4.87 -12.43 26.29
N LEU A 149 4.79 -11.44 25.38
CA LEU A 149 3.54 -11.14 24.67
C LEU A 149 3.05 -12.31 23.81
N LEU A 150 3.96 -13.05 23.19
CA LEU A 150 3.61 -14.26 22.44
C LEU A 150 3.05 -15.36 23.35
N ASP A 151 3.68 -15.60 24.49
CA ASP A 151 3.24 -16.61 25.45
C ASP A 151 1.88 -16.25 26.05
N GLU A 152 1.67 -14.99 26.45
CA GLU A 152 0.37 -14.49 26.92
C GLU A 152 -0.72 -14.65 25.85
N TYR A 153 -0.39 -14.42 24.59
CA TYR A 153 -1.33 -14.63 23.48
C TYR A 153 -1.66 -16.10 23.27
N LEU A 154 -0.66 -16.99 23.32
CA LEU A 154 -0.83 -18.42 23.12
C LEU A 154 -1.55 -19.13 24.27
N GLN A 155 -1.54 -18.57 25.49
CA GLN A 155 -2.38 -19.05 26.60
C GLN A 155 -3.88 -18.90 26.32
N ARG A 156 -4.26 -17.92 25.48
CA ARG A 156 -5.67 -17.64 25.13
C ARG A 156 -6.06 -18.14 23.73
N ASN A 157 -5.09 -18.41 22.88
CA ASN A 157 -5.29 -18.77 21.48
C ASN A 157 -4.40 -19.96 21.13
N PRO A 158 -4.94 -21.01 20.45
CA PRO A 158 -4.18 -22.23 20.16
C PRO A 158 -3.05 -22.05 19.15
N CYS A 159 -3.05 -20.96 18.37
CA CYS A 159 -2.02 -20.66 17.38
C CYS A 159 -1.95 -19.18 17.09
N ILE A 160 -0.84 -18.77 16.48
CA ILE A 160 -0.63 -17.40 15.98
C ILE A 160 -0.05 -17.46 14.56
N ASN A 161 -0.57 -16.65 13.66
CA ASN A 161 0.01 -16.47 12.33
C ASN A 161 0.99 -15.29 12.30
N ARG A 162 1.79 -15.22 11.23
CA ARG A 162 2.83 -14.19 11.06
C ARG A 162 2.29 -12.77 11.09
N ALA A 163 1.10 -12.55 10.53
CA ALA A 163 0.45 -11.24 10.50
C ALA A 163 -0.06 -10.84 11.89
N GLN A 164 -0.60 -11.79 12.65
CA GLN A 164 -1.04 -11.58 14.04
C GLN A 164 0.17 -11.26 14.94
N TYR A 165 1.27 -12.01 14.80
CA TYR A 165 2.50 -11.74 15.55
C TYR A 165 3.10 -10.37 15.21
N ALA A 166 3.12 -9.99 13.92
CA ALA A 166 3.57 -8.66 13.51
C ALA A 166 2.73 -7.54 14.14
N ARG A 167 1.41 -7.73 14.22
CA ARG A 167 0.50 -6.77 14.89
C ARG A 167 0.70 -6.74 16.40
N LEU A 168 0.87 -7.90 17.02
CA LEU A 168 1.07 -8.02 18.48
C LEU A 168 2.35 -7.35 18.94
N THR A 169 3.42 -7.46 18.16
CA THR A 169 4.77 -6.98 18.53
C THR A 169 5.18 -5.68 17.84
N GLY A 170 4.34 -5.11 16.95
CA GLY A 170 4.67 -3.91 16.18
C GLY A 170 5.79 -4.10 15.15
N ARG A 171 6.17 -5.34 14.86
CA ARG A 171 7.26 -5.67 13.92
C ARG A 171 6.81 -5.63 12.46
N SER A 172 7.73 -5.36 11.55
CA SER A 172 7.50 -5.59 10.14
C SER A 172 7.32 -7.09 9.86
N TYR A 173 6.61 -7.44 8.79
CA TYR A 173 6.37 -8.83 8.42
C TYR A 173 7.66 -9.67 8.32
N LYS A 174 8.72 -9.10 7.73
CA LYS A 174 10.04 -9.75 7.59
C LYS A 174 10.70 -10.01 8.95
N GLN A 175 10.62 -9.03 9.85
CA GLN A 175 11.15 -9.16 11.22
C GLN A 175 10.34 -10.14 12.05
N ALA A 176 9.01 -10.17 11.91
CA ALA A 176 8.13 -11.12 12.57
C ALA A 176 8.46 -12.58 12.18
N VAL A 177 8.73 -12.84 10.90
CA VAL A 177 9.18 -14.16 10.43
C VAL A 177 10.50 -14.57 11.07
N ASN A 178 11.45 -13.65 11.16
CA ASN A 178 12.75 -13.93 11.77
C ASN A 178 12.65 -14.20 13.27
N ASP A 179 11.83 -13.42 13.99
CA ASP A 179 11.60 -13.61 15.42
C ASP A 179 10.93 -14.97 15.70
N LEU A 180 9.91 -15.34 14.92
CA LEU A 180 9.24 -16.65 15.05
C LEU A 180 10.17 -17.82 14.72
N ARG A 181 11.06 -17.69 13.73
CA ARG A 181 12.06 -18.73 13.41
C ARG A 181 13.06 -18.93 14.54
N LYS A 182 13.56 -17.85 15.14
CA LYS A 182 14.46 -17.90 16.28
C LYS A 182 13.83 -18.59 17.48
N ASN A 183 12.55 -18.30 17.75
CA ASN A 183 11.81 -18.95 18.84
C ASN A 183 11.64 -20.46 18.65
N LEU A 184 11.34 -20.90 17.40
CA LEU A 184 11.22 -22.33 17.11
C LEU A 184 12.54 -23.07 17.30
N VAL A 185 13.68 -22.41 17.09
CA VAL A 185 15.01 -22.98 17.36
C VAL A 185 15.27 -23.05 18.86
N LEU A 186 14.97 -22.00 19.63
CA LEU A 186 15.17 -21.97 21.08
C LEU A 186 14.25 -22.97 21.82
N SER A 187 12.98 -23.12 21.39
CA SER A 187 12.06 -24.08 22.00
C SER A 187 12.42 -25.55 21.73
N ARG A 188 13.21 -25.84 20.68
CA ARG A 188 13.75 -27.17 20.45
C ARG A 188 14.94 -27.50 21.35
N GLN A 189 15.75 -26.51 21.73
CA GLN A 189 16.90 -26.70 22.64
C GLN A 189 16.51 -26.91 24.11
N VAL A 190 15.29 -26.54 24.50
CA VAL A 190 14.78 -26.73 25.88
C VAL A 190 14.10 -28.08 26.08
N ARG A 191 13.95 -28.89 25.04
CA ARG A 191 13.36 -30.23 25.09
C ARG A 191 14.37 -31.39 24.95
N GLU A 192 15.65 -31.09 24.90
CA GLU A 192 16.76 -32.04 25.12
C GLU A 192 17.32 -31.84 26.53
#